data_efae5d449446fd322d1b403cb5de135e
#
_entry.id   efae5d449446fd322d1b403cb5de135e
#
_cell.length_a   1.000
_cell.length_b   1.000
_cell.length_c   1.000
_cell.angle_alpha   90.00
_cell.angle_beta   90.00
_cell.angle_gamma   90.00
#
_symmetry.space_group_name_H-M   'P 1'
#
loop_
_entity.id
_entity.type
_entity.pdbx_description
1 polymer ?
#
loop_
_entity_poly.entity_id
_entity_poly.type
_entity_poly.pdbx_seq_one_letter_code
_entity_poly.pdbx_strand_id
1 'polypeptide(L)'
;EDNEGQLWLGMRGIGLRIGADQWYRYNSKDNNSLSNDNVYLIYRDRKGRMWIGTFGGGLNLAVKTGNGYQFKHFFQGRYGEKRVRVIQEDRNGMMWVGTNNGIYIFHPDSLINSPKNYVLYNHVNETFPSNEIRCLVNDHEGNMWIGTTGAGFAICYPGNDYQHLTFDCYSIKDGLPNGVIQSIVEDQDNKMWIATEYGISRFTLATKQIENYYFSSHTLGNVYSENTACINADGRLLFGTNYGLV
;
A
#
# COMPACT_ATOMS: atom_id res chain seq x y z
N GLU A 1 5.12 -15.38 -1.08
CA GLU A 1 6.21 -16.30 -1.48
C GLU A 1 7.34 -15.55 -2.18
N ASP A 2 8.57 -16.01 -1.95
CA ASP A 2 9.74 -15.55 -2.70
C ASP A 2 9.95 -16.40 -3.98
N ASN A 3 11.06 -16.17 -4.70
CA ASN A 3 11.39 -16.91 -5.93
C ASN A 3 11.76 -18.38 -5.70
N GLU A 4 12.02 -18.78 -4.47
CA GLU A 4 12.36 -20.16 -4.06
C GLU A 4 11.13 -20.90 -3.51
N GLY A 5 9.96 -20.28 -3.52
CA GLY A 5 8.71 -20.82 -2.98
C GLY A 5 8.63 -20.80 -1.46
N GLN A 6 9.51 -20.05 -0.78
CA GLN A 6 9.43 -19.92 0.67
C GLN A 6 8.30 -18.95 1.06
N LEU A 7 7.51 -19.33 2.03
CA LEU A 7 6.47 -18.50 2.59
C LEU A 7 7.05 -17.47 3.57
N TRP A 8 6.69 -16.21 3.38
CA TRP A 8 7.06 -15.10 4.25
C TRP A 8 5.84 -14.62 5.03
N LEU A 9 5.92 -14.65 6.35
CA LEU A 9 4.82 -14.29 7.25
C LEU A 9 5.23 -13.09 8.11
N GLY A 10 4.63 -11.96 7.85
CA GLY A 10 4.74 -10.77 8.68
C GLY A 10 3.72 -10.78 9.81
N MET A 11 4.16 -10.49 11.03
CA MET A 11 3.28 -10.49 12.20
C MET A 11 3.45 -9.21 13.00
N ARG A 12 2.34 -8.73 13.51
CA ARG A 12 2.31 -7.51 14.33
C ARG A 12 2.87 -7.80 15.73
N GLY A 13 3.95 -7.09 16.10
CA GLY A 13 4.60 -7.24 17.42
C GLY A 13 5.46 -8.50 17.59
N ILE A 14 5.56 -9.35 16.55
CA ILE A 14 6.29 -10.62 16.62
C ILE A 14 7.45 -10.66 15.64
N GLY A 15 7.41 -9.86 14.57
CA GLY A 15 8.45 -9.79 13.56
C GLY A 15 8.10 -10.55 12.28
N LEU A 16 9.10 -11.13 11.65
CA LEU A 16 9.04 -11.81 10.36
C LEU A 16 9.42 -13.28 10.50
N ARG A 17 8.62 -14.18 9.94
CA ARG A 17 8.96 -15.60 9.78
C ARG A 17 9.16 -15.93 8.32
N ILE A 18 10.22 -16.67 7.99
CA ILE A 18 10.52 -17.14 6.64
C ILE A 18 10.63 -18.66 6.66
N GLY A 19 9.87 -19.31 5.77
CA GLY A 19 9.79 -20.77 5.75
C GLY A 19 9.25 -21.36 7.05
N ALA A 20 9.76 -22.56 7.45
CA ALA A 20 9.26 -23.30 8.60
C ALA A 20 9.75 -22.70 9.93
N ASP A 21 11.03 -22.32 10.04
CA ASP A 21 11.66 -22.09 11.34
C ASP A 21 12.53 -20.85 11.46
N GLN A 22 12.68 -20.05 10.40
CA GLN A 22 13.54 -18.88 10.47
C GLN A 22 12.76 -17.65 10.95
N TRP A 23 13.18 -17.10 12.10
CA TRP A 23 12.59 -15.92 12.71
C TRP A 23 13.52 -14.74 12.68
N TYR A 24 13.00 -13.57 12.29
CA TYR A 24 13.72 -12.31 12.26
C TYR A 24 12.97 -11.29 13.08
N ARG A 25 13.66 -10.68 14.02
CA ARG A 25 13.14 -9.69 14.95
C ARG A 25 14.03 -8.47 15.02
N TYR A 26 13.45 -7.40 15.52
CA TYR A 26 14.21 -6.20 15.86
C TYR A 26 15.22 -6.49 16.97
N ASN A 27 16.45 -6.02 16.78
CA ASN A 27 17.50 -6.05 17.78
C ASN A 27 18.24 -4.71 17.76
N SER A 28 18.11 -3.92 18.83
CA SER A 28 18.74 -2.60 18.94
C SER A 28 20.29 -2.61 18.90
N LYS A 29 20.91 -3.77 19.08
CA LYS A 29 22.38 -3.97 19.02
C LYS A 29 22.87 -4.45 17.66
N ASP A 30 21.96 -4.76 16.74
CA ASP A 30 22.29 -5.26 15.40
C ASP A 30 21.60 -4.41 14.32
N ASN A 31 22.38 -3.59 13.64
CA ASN A 31 21.90 -2.70 12.58
C ASN A 31 21.44 -3.44 11.32
N ASN A 32 21.69 -4.74 11.22
CA ASN A 32 21.25 -5.59 10.12
C ASN A 32 20.03 -6.44 10.50
N SER A 33 19.51 -6.31 11.72
CA SER A 33 18.26 -6.94 12.14
C SER A 33 17.06 -6.26 11.49
N LEU A 34 15.85 -6.82 11.63
CA LEU A 34 14.62 -6.15 11.23
C LEU A 34 14.48 -4.81 11.97
N SER A 35 13.99 -3.76 11.29
CA SER A 35 13.92 -2.41 11.86
C SER A 35 12.84 -2.23 12.94
N ASN A 36 11.82 -3.11 12.95
CA ASN A 36 10.73 -3.12 13.92
C ASN A 36 9.94 -4.43 13.84
N ASP A 37 9.42 -4.92 14.97
CA ASP A 37 8.65 -6.17 15.06
C ASP A 37 7.19 -6.05 14.57
N ASN A 38 6.71 -4.84 14.29
CA ASN A 38 5.40 -4.64 13.68
C ASN A 38 5.52 -4.71 12.16
N VAL A 39 5.60 -5.92 11.60
CA VAL A 39 5.58 -6.14 10.15
C VAL A 39 4.16 -5.94 9.65
N TYR A 40 3.97 -4.96 8.76
CA TYR A 40 2.66 -4.56 8.26
C TYR A 40 2.39 -5.13 6.87
N LEU A 41 3.43 -5.20 6.03
CA LEU A 41 3.33 -5.74 4.69
C LEU A 41 4.66 -6.36 4.25
N ILE A 42 4.56 -7.25 3.28
CA ILE A 42 5.70 -7.85 2.57
C ILE A 42 5.40 -7.72 1.08
N TYR A 43 6.35 -7.21 0.32
CA TYR A 43 6.22 -6.99 -1.10
C TYR A 43 7.41 -7.60 -1.86
N ARG A 44 7.13 -8.37 -2.90
CA ARG A 44 8.14 -8.90 -3.82
C ARG A 44 8.14 -8.05 -5.09
N ASP A 45 9.24 -7.36 -5.37
CA ASP A 45 9.37 -6.58 -6.60
C ASP A 45 9.63 -7.47 -7.84
N ARG A 46 9.58 -6.86 -9.02
CA ARG A 46 9.78 -7.57 -10.30
C ARG A 46 11.14 -8.27 -10.43
N LYS A 47 12.15 -7.83 -9.68
CA LYS A 47 13.46 -8.48 -9.62
C LYS A 47 13.53 -9.60 -8.56
N GLY A 48 12.41 -9.87 -7.88
CA GLY A 48 12.32 -10.90 -6.83
C GLY A 48 12.88 -10.48 -5.47
N ARG A 49 13.19 -9.20 -5.27
CA ARG A 49 13.67 -8.69 -3.98
C ARG A 49 12.48 -8.54 -3.02
N MET A 50 12.73 -8.89 -1.76
CA MET A 50 11.70 -8.84 -0.72
C MET A 50 11.83 -7.54 0.08
N TRP A 51 10.78 -6.73 0.02
CA TRP A 51 10.64 -5.48 0.75
C TRP A 51 9.67 -5.67 1.90
N ILE A 52 10.03 -5.18 3.08
CA ILE A 52 9.23 -5.34 4.29
C ILE A 52 8.90 -3.95 4.84
N GLY A 53 7.62 -3.60 4.82
CA GLY A 53 7.10 -2.42 5.46
C GLY A 53 6.78 -2.68 6.92
N THR A 54 7.28 -1.81 7.80
CA THR A 54 7.01 -1.91 9.23
C THR A 54 6.26 -0.68 9.74
N PHE A 55 5.53 -0.86 10.82
CA PHE A 55 4.82 0.23 11.49
C PHE A 55 5.62 0.74 12.68
N GLY A 56 6.63 1.58 12.40
CA GLY A 56 7.51 2.18 13.38
C GLY A 56 9.00 2.08 13.08
N GLY A 57 9.39 1.26 12.08
CA GLY A 57 10.78 1.08 11.66
C GLY A 57 11.07 1.44 10.20
N GLY A 58 10.08 1.95 9.46
CA GLY A 58 10.24 2.31 8.04
C GLY A 58 10.22 1.11 7.10
N LEU A 59 10.95 1.22 6.00
CA LEU A 59 11.05 0.22 4.94
C LEU A 59 12.35 -0.58 5.09
N ASN A 60 12.26 -1.90 4.94
CA ASN A 60 13.40 -2.81 4.94
C ASN A 60 13.52 -3.51 3.58
N LEU A 61 14.74 -3.74 3.14
CA LEU A 61 15.08 -4.65 2.06
C LEU A 61 15.79 -5.87 2.65
N ALA A 62 15.24 -7.06 2.42
CA ALA A 62 15.91 -8.30 2.79
C ALA A 62 17.06 -8.60 1.83
N VAL A 63 18.23 -8.82 2.37
CA VAL A 63 19.45 -9.19 1.64
C VAL A 63 19.85 -10.59 2.06
N LYS A 64 19.86 -11.54 1.10
CA LYS A 64 20.23 -12.93 1.36
C LYS A 64 21.70 -13.02 1.74
N THR A 65 21.99 -13.74 2.80
CA THR A 65 23.34 -14.08 3.27
C THR A 65 23.52 -15.59 3.29
N GLY A 66 24.72 -16.10 3.55
CA GLY A 66 24.97 -17.55 3.52
C GLY A 66 24.02 -18.39 4.39
N ASN A 67 23.57 -17.86 5.52
CA ASN A 67 22.76 -18.59 6.50
C ASN A 67 21.38 -17.94 6.76
N GLY A 68 20.90 -17.03 5.91
CA GLY A 68 19.62 -16.38 6.12
C GLY A 68 19.54 -14.99 5.47
N TYR A 69 18.99 -14.02 6.20
CA TYR A 69 18.78 -12.68 5.70
C TYR A 69 19.31 -11.62 6.67
N GLN A 70 19.83 -10.53 6.09
CA GLN A 70 20.05 -9.26 6.75
C GLN A 70 19.12 -8.21 6.16
N PHE A 71 18.88 -7.12 6.89
CA PHE A 71 17.91 -6.10 6.49
C PHE A 71 18.59 -4.73 6.34
N LYS A 72 18.49 -4.17 5.14
CA LYS A 72 18.90 -2.79 4.87
C LYS A 72 17.71 -1.88 5.11
N HIS A 73 17.89 -0.80 5.88
CA HIS A 73 16.80 0.07 6.33
C HIS A 73 16.73 1.36 5.53
N PHE A 74 15.49 1.80 5.27
CA PHE A 74 15.17 3.07 4.62
C PHE A 74 14.05 3.77 5.40
N PHE A 75 13.91 5.09 5.21
CA PHE A 75 12.87 5.92 5.83
C PHE A 75 12.90 5.88 7.36
N GLN A 76 14.10 6.10 7.91
CA GLN A 76 14.37 6.10 9.36
C GLN A 76 14.21 7.50 10.01
N GLY A 77 13.79 8.51 9.24
CA GLY A 77 13.74 9.90 9.66
C GLY A 77 12.57 10.22 10.57
N ARG A 78 11.56 10.90 10.05
CA ARG A 78 10.40 11.36 10.81
C ARG A 78 9.47 10.21 11.21
N TYR A 79 8.67 10.42 12.27
CA TYR A 79 7.73 9.41 12.78
C TYR A 79 6.76 8.87 11.71
N GLY A 80 6.23 9.74 10.84
CA GLY A 80 5.33 9.34 9.76
C GLY A 80 5.99 8.45 8.71
N GLU A 81 7.26 8.69 8.38
CA GLU A 81 8.05 7.88 7.43
C GLU A 81 8.22 6.44 7.90
N LYS A 82 8.32 6.25 9.22
CA LYS A 82 8.51 4.95 9.84
C LYS A 82 7.27 4.05 9.82
N ARG A 83 6.12 4.58 9.36
CA ARG A 83 4.85 3.85 9.26
C ARG A 83 4.55 3.54 7.79
N VAL A 84 5.18 2.50 7.27
CA VAL A 84 4.92 2.01 5.92
C VAL A 84 3.64 1.17 5.93
N ARG A 85 2.65 1.57 5.11
CA ARG A 85 1.33 0.93 5.04
C ARG A 85 1.13 0.10 3.80
N VAL A 86 1.65 0.56 2.66
CA VAL A 86 1.43 -0.08 1.37
C VAL A 86 2.64 0.12 0.47
N ILE A 87 2.91 -0.85 -0.38
CA ILE A 87 3.92 -0.79 -1.44
C ILE A 87 3.28 -1.28 -2.72
N GLN A 88 3.52 -0.56 -3.81
CA GLN A 88 3.11 -0.95 -5.16
C GLN A 88 4.19 -0.57 -6.15
N GLU A 89 4.50 -1.44 -7.10
CA GLU A 89 5.38 -1.14 -8.23
C GLU A 89 4.51 -0.79 -9.44
N ASP A 90 4.80 0.32 -10.12
CA ASP A 90 4.08 0.71 -11.32
C ASP A 90 4.61 0.00 -12.57
N ARG A 91 3.97 0.24 -13.72
CA ARG A 91 4.37 -0.38 -15.01
C ARG A 91 5.78 -0.02 -15.45
N ASN A 92 6.33 1.11 -15.00
CA ASN A 92 7.68 1.56 -15.33
C ASN A 92 8.75 1.01 -14.35
N GLY A 93 8.35 0.20 -13.37
CA GLY A 93 9.26 -0.36 -12.35
C GLY A 93 9.63 0.62 -11.25
N MET A 94 8.88 1.74 -11.14
CA MET A 94 9.03 2.65 -10.00
C MET A 94 8.23 2.12 -8.81
N MET A 95 8.87 2.12 -7.66
CA MET A 95 8.26 1.73 -6.39
C MET A 95 7.53 2.92 -5.78
N TRP A 96 6.28 2.73 -5.44
CA TRP A 96 5.43 3.66 -4.71
C TRP A 96 5.23 3.12 -3.30
N VAL A 97 5.62 3.89 -2.31
CA VAL A 97 5.54 3.49 -0.89
C VAL A 97 4.66 4.49 -0.14
N GLY A 98 3.47 4.04 0.23
CA GLY A 98 2.53 4.80 1.03
C GLY A 98 2.86 4.72 2.53
N THR A 99 2.95 5.87 3.16
CA THR A 99 3.29 6.02 4.58
C THR A 99 2.31 6.96 5.29
N ASN A 100 2.56 7.24 6.58
CA ASN A 100 1.88 8.33 7.30
C ASN A 100 2.55 9.71 7.09
N ASN A 101 3.50 9.82 6.15
CA ASN A 101 4.16 11.07 5.76
C ASN A 101 4.00 11.37 4.26
N GLY A 102 3.12 10.66 3.57
CA GLY A 102 2.89 10.78 2.13
C GLY A 102 3.37 9.58 1.34
N ILE A 103 3.61 9.81 0.04
CA ILE A 103 4.00 8.82 -0.95
C ILE A 103 5.46 9.03 -1.30
N TYR A 104 6.29 8.01 -1.10
CA TYR A 104 7.68 7.97 -1.56
C TYR A 104 7.75 7.21 -2.88
N ILE A 105 8.31 7.84 -3.92
CA ILE A 105 8.44 7.24 -5.25
C ILE A 105 9.91 7.18 -5.61
N PHE A 106 10.40 6.00 -6.00
CA PHE A 106 11.80 5.78 -6.34
C PHE A 106 11.99 4.57 -7.24
N HIS A 107 13.07 4.56 -8.00
CA HIS A 107 13.54 3.34 -8.64
C HIS A 107 14.30 2.50 -7.61
N PRO A 108 13.96 1.19 -7.40
CA PRO A 108 14.56 0.38 -6.35
C PRO A 108 16.09 0.34 -6.35
N ASP A 109 16.74 0.20 -7.52
CA ASP A 109 18.20 0.18 -7.60
C ASP A 109 18.82 1.53 -7.22
N SER A 110 18.15 2.63 -7.56
CA SER A 110 18.60 3.98 -7.21
C SER A 110 18.54 4.20 -5.70
N LEU A 111 17.47 3.76 -5.03
CA LEU A 111 17.35 3.86 -3.57
C LEU A 111 18.38 2.99 -2.85
N ILE A 112 18.66 1.78 -3.36
CA ILE A 112 19.65 0.87 -2.78
C ILE A 112 21.06 1.51 -2.80
N ASN A 113 21.40 2.19 -3.89
CA ASN A 113 22.70 2.85 -4.07
C ASN A 113 22.76 4.21 -3.37
N SER A 114 21.66 4.92 -3.30
CA SER A 114 21.54 6.25 -2.68
C SER A 114 20.23 6.35 -1.89
N PRO A 115 20.26 6.15 -0.54
CA PRO A 115 19.05 6.03 0.29
C PRO A 115 18.15 7.28 0.35
N LYS A 116 18.59 8.40 -0.23
CA LYS A 116 17.81 9.64 -0.34
C LYS A 116 17.31 9.93 -1.76
N ASN A 117 17.52 8.99 -2.70
CA ASN A 117 17.08 9.17 -4.08
C ASN A 117 15.61 8.72 -4.24
N TYR A 118 14.70 9.59 -3.83
CA TYR A 118 13.26 9.45 -3.97
C TYR A 118 12.58 10.81 -4.18
N VAL A 119 11.37 10.78 -4.69
CA VAL A 119 10.44 11.92 -4.71
C VAL A 119 9.41 11.71 -3.62
N LEU A 120 9.02 12.77 -2.92
CA LEU A 120 8.01 12.75 -1.87
C LEU A 120 6.84 13.65 -2.23
N TYR A 121 5.64 13.06 -2.26
CA TYR A 121 4.37 13.76 -2.38
C TYR A 121 3.60 13.68 -1.08
N ASN A 122 3.30 14.83 -0.48
CA ASN A 122 2.56 14.91 0.76
C ASN A 122 1.82 16.25 0.95
N HIS A 123 1.03 16.35 2.01
CA HIS A 123 0.30 17.58 2.33
C HIS A 123 1.23 18.70 2.86
N VAL A 124 2.36 18.36 3.48
CA VAL A 124 3.27 19.34 4.07
C VAL A 124 3.95 20.20 3.01
N ASN A 125 4.28 19.61 1.87
CA ASN A 125 4.85 20.34 0.73
C ASN A 125 3.81 20.71 -0.34
N GLU A 126 2.50 20.61 0.03
CA GLU A 126 1.34 20.96 -0.81
C GLU A 126 1.25 20.22 -2.15
N THR A 127 1.98 19.13 -2.28
CA THR A 127 2.00 18.32 -3.53
C THR A 127 0.95 17.23 -3.56
N PHE A 128 0.34 16.90 -2.39
CA PHE A 128 -0.70 15.90 -2.26
C PHE A 128 -1.65 16.22 -1.09
N PRO A 129 -2.98 15.93 -1.19
CA PRO A 129 -3.96 16.39 -0.20
C PRO A 129 -3.91 15.68 1.16
N SER A 130 -3.14 14.61 1.31
CA SER A 130 -3.04 13.84 2.55
C SER A 130 -1.62 13.37 2.84
N ASN A 131 -1.30 13.17 4.11
CA ASN A 131 -0.07 12.50 4.53
C ASN A 131 -0.27 11.00 4.76
N GLU A 132 -1.49 10.55 5.05
CA GLU A 132 -1.76 9.15 5.39
C GLU A 132 -2.28 8.39 4.17
N ILE A 133 -1.43 7.55 3.60
CA ILE A 133 -1.74 6.71 2.45
C ILE A 133 -2.12 5.33 2.95
N ARG A 134 -3.28 4.83 2.54
CA ARG A 134 -3.81 3.54 2.96
C ARG A 134 -3.66 2.44 1.93
N CYS A 135 -3.98 2.73 0.66
CA CYS A 135 -3.86 1.75 -0.41
C CYS A 135 -3.30 2.38 -1.68
N LEU A 136 -2.63 1.57 -2.48
CA LEU A 136 -2.08 1.88 -3.79
C LEU A 136 -2.45 0.72 -4.72
N VAL A 137 -3.08 1.02 -5.85
CA VAL A 137 -3.52 0.01 -6.82
C VAL A 137 -3.24 0.51 -8.22
N ASN A 138 -2.62 -0.33 -9.06
CA ASN A 138 -2.58 -0.07 -10.50
C ASN A 138 -3.87 -0.59 -11.14
N ASP A 139 -4.50 0.22 -12.00
CA ASP A 139 -5.53 -0.30 -12.89
C ASP A 139 -4.91 -0.98 -14.13
N HIS A 140 -5.74 -1.57 -14.98
CA HIS A 140 -5.30 -2.26 -16.21
C HIS A 140 -4.61 -1.33 -17.21
N GLU A 141 -4.89 -0.02 -17.19
CA GLU A 141 -4.23 0.99 -18.01
C GLU A 141 -2.87 1.44 -17.43
N GLY A 142 -2.59 1.05 -16.17
CA GLY A 142 -1.38 1.40 -15.42
C GLY A 142 -1.45 2.75 -14.72
N ASN A 143 -2.65 3.30 -14.51
CA ASN A 143 -2.85 4.45 -13.64
C ASN A 143 -2.72 4.02 -12.18
N MET A 144 -2.16 4.89 -11.34
CA MET A 144 -2.00 4.65 -9.91
C MET A 144 -3.17 5.25 -9.13
N TRP A 145 -3.94 4.39 -8.48
CA TRP A 145 -5.03 4.75 -7.59
C TRP A 145 -4.53 4.80 -6.15
N ILE A 146 -4.82 5.87 -5.45
CA ILE A 146 -4.25 6.19 -4.14
C ILE A 146 -5.39 6.45 -3.17
N GLY A 147 -5.60 5.55 -2.21
CA GLY A 147 -6.56 5.74 -1.13
C GLY A 147 -5.92 6.39 0.09
N THR A 148 -6.64 7.32 0.72
CA THR A 148 -6.12 8.11 1.85
C THR A 148 -6.99 7.97 3.10
N THR A 149 -6.46 8.44 4.23
CA THR A 149 -7.21 8.66 5.45
C THR A 149 -7.76 10.09 5.45
N GLY A 150 -9.05 10.24 5.15
CA GLY A 150 -9.79 11.49 5.31
C GLY A 150 -9.87 12.41 4.09
N ALA A 151 -8.99 12.26 3.07
CA ALA A 151 -9.02 13.08 1.86
C ALA A 151 -9.67 12.38 0.64
N GLY A 152 -10.25 11.18 0.82
CA GLY A 152 -10.78 10.37 -0.26
C GLY A 152 -9.70 9.65 -1.04
N PHE A 153 -9.83 9.56 -2.36
CA PHE A 153 -8.85 8.93 -3.23
C PHE A 153 -8.33 9.89 -4.31
N ALA A 154 -7.20 9.53 -4.89
CA ALA A 154 -6.64 10.22 -6.03
C ALA A 154 -6.25 9.25 -7.13
N ILE A 155 -6.23 9.73 -8.37
CA ILE A 155 -5.75 9.02 -9.55
C ILE A 155 -4.53 9.77 -10.07
N CYS A 156 -3.43 9.06 -10.27
CA CYS A 156 -2.25 9.55 -10.96
C CYS A 156 -2.08 8.80 -12.28
N TYR A 157 -1.81 9.54 -13.35
CA TYR A 157 -1.50 9.00 -14.68
C TYR A 157 0.02 9.07 -14.90
N PRO A 158 0.80 8.09 -14.39
CA PRO A 158 2.24 8.20 -14.36
C PRO A 158 2.83 8.14 -15.78
N GLY A 159 3.56 9.20 -16.13
CA GLY A 159 4.42 9.26 -17.31
C GLY A 159 5.86 8.87 -16.97
N ASN A 160 6.82 9.50 -17.63
CA ASN A 160 8.26 9.30 -17.38
C ASN A 160 8.85 10.31 -16.38
N ASP A 161 8.14 11.40 -16.09
CA ASP A 161 8.56 12.44 -15.15
C ASP A 161 7.87 12.27 -13.80
N TYR A 162 8.59 11.66 -12.87
CA TYR A 162 8.12 11.45 -11.50
C TYR A 162 8.37 12.64 -10.56
N GLN A 163 8.99 13.72 -11.06
CA GLN A 163 9.21 14.95 -10.28
C GLN A 163 7.99 15.88 -10.30
N HIS A 164 7.15 15.77 -11.35
CA HIS A 164 6.02 16.67 -11.59
C HIS A 164 4.72 15.91 -11.86
N LEU A 165 4.40 14.94 -11.00
CA LEU A 165 3.14 14.20 -11.09
C LEU A 165 1.96 15.09 -10.72
N THR A 166 0.84 14.86 -11.40
CA THR A 166 -0.45 15.46 -11.09
C THR A 166 -1.44 14.41 -10.60
N PHE A 167 -2.39 14.83 -9.77
CA PHE A 167 -3.34 13.96 -9.11
C PHE A 167 -4.76 14.48 -9.29
N ASP A 168 -5.63 13.68 -9.90
CA ASP A 168 -7.08 13.92 -9.92
C ASP A 168 -7.66 13.43 -8.59
N CYS A 169 -8.09 14.34 -7.73
CA CYS A 169 -8.53 14.03 -6.37
C CYS A 169 -10.06 14.00 -6.27
N TYR A 170 -10.59 13.00 -5.58
CA TYR A 170 -12.01 12.78 -5.35
C TYR A 170 -12.30 12.58 -3.86
N SER A 171 -13.28 13.30 -3.34
CA SER A 171 -13.59 13.38 -1.91
C SER A 171 -15.09 13.23 -1.66
N ILE A 172 -15.52 13.46 -0.42
CA ILE A 172 -16.95 13.55 -0.07
C ILE A 172 -17.66 14.63 -0.88
N LYS A 173 -16.99 15.71 -1.27
CA LYS A 173 -17.55 16.79 -2.08
C LYS A 173 -17.92 16.32 -3.51
N ASP A 174 -17.25 15.27 -3.97
CA ASP A 174 -17.44 14.67 -5.30
C ASP A 174 -18.41 13.48 -5.25
N GLY A 175 -18.97 13.17 -4.09
CA GLY A 175 -20.00 12.16 -3.91
C GLY A 175 -19.57 10.88 -3.19
N LEU A 176 -18.33 10.80 -2.65
CA LEU A 176 -17.95 9.66 -1.81
C LEU A 176 -18.75 9.64 -0.50
N PRO A 177 -19.12 8.45 0.01
CA PRO A 177 -19.86 8.32 1.26
C PRO A 177 -19.01 8.63 2.49
N ASN A 178 -17.69 8.44 2.40
CA ASN A 178 -16.72 8.71 3.46
C ASN A 178 -15.34 9.00 2.86
N GLY A 179 -14.55 9.85 3.53
CA GLY A 179 -13.21 10.25 3.08
C GLY A 179 -12.09 9.29 3.45
N VAL A 180 -12.36 8.28 4.29
CA VAL A 180 -11.38 7.25 4.67
C VAL A 180 -11.52 6.06 3.74
N ILE A 181 -10.52 5.87 2.88
CA ILE A 181 -10.49 4.77 1.93
C ILE A 181 -9.84 3.55 2.59
N GLN A 182 -10.54 2.42 2.56
CA GLN A 182 -10.05 1.17 3.15
C GLN A 182 -9.39 0.26 2.12
N SER A 183 -9.98 0.14 0.94
CA SER A 183 -9.42 -0.64 -0.17
C SER A 183 -9.98 -0.18 -1.51
N ILE A 184 -9.22 -0.45 -2.57
CA ILE A 184 -9.59 -0.19 -3.95
C ILE A 184 -9.34 -1.48 -4.74
N VAL A 185 -10.24 -1.84 -5.64
CA VAL A 185 -10.11 -3.00 -6.53
C VAL A 185 -10.78 -2.71 -7.87
N GLU A 186 -10.16 -3.16 -8.96
CA GLU A 186 -10.73 -3.07 -10.31
C GLU A 186 -11.51 -4.36 -10.62
N ASP A 187 -12.72 -4.25 -11.19
CA ASP A 187 -13.48 -5.42 -11.63
C ASP A 187 -13.16 -5.82 -13.07
N GLN A 188 -13.78 -6.90 -13.54
CA GLN A 188 -13.55 -7.43 -14.89
C GLN A 188 -14.10 -6.52 -16.00
N ASP A 189 -14.97 -5.57 -15.67
CA ASP A 189 -15.53 -4.57 -16.59
C ASP A 189 -14.77 -3.24 -16.52
N ASN A 190 -13.56 -3.24 -15.92
CA ASN A 190 -12.69 -2.08 -15.72
C ASN A 190 -13.36 -0.96 -14.89
N LYS A 191 -14.21 -1.33 -13.93
CA LYS A 191 -14.77 -0.40 -12.95
C LYS A 191 -13.97 -0.46 -11.67
N MET A 192 -13.72 0.68 -11.07
CA MET A 192 -13.02 0.75 -9.80
C MET A 192 -14.03 0.73 -8.65
N TRP A 193 -13.82 -0.18 -7.73
CA TRP A 193 -14.62 -0.33 -6.52
C TRP A 193 -13.81 0.13 -5.32
N ILE A 194 -14.38 1.04 -4.56
CA ILE A 194 -13.71 1.77 -3.49
C ILE A 194 -14.49 1.52 -2.20
N ALA A 195 -13.92 0.71 -1.32
CA ALA A 195 -14.46 0.51 0.02
C ALA A 195 -13.99 1.63 0.93
N THR A 196 -14.93 2.21 1.68
CA THR A 196 -14.67 3.28 2.63
C THR A 196 -14.98 2.81 4.07
N GLU A 197 -14.81 3.66 5.09
CA GLU A 197 -15.31 3.33 6.43
C GLU A 197 -16.84 3.21 6.50
N TYR A 198 -17.56 3.74 5.49
CA TYR A 198 -19.01 3.66 5.44
C TYR A 198 -19.52 3.51 4.01
N GLY A 199 -19.74 2.28 3.57
CA GLY A 199 -20.22 1.95 2.22
C GLY A 199 -19.13 1.71 1.19
N ILE A 200 -19.55 1.25 0.02
CA ILE A 200 -18.72 0.99 -1.15
C ILE A 200 -19.15 1.94 -2.26
N SER A 201 -18.19 2.49 -2.99
CA SER A 201 -18.44 3.29 -4.19
C SER A 201 -17.93 2.56 -5.42
N ARG A 202 -18.69 2.60 -6.50
CA ARG A 202 -18.23 2.26 -7.85
C ARG A 202 -17.88 3.54 -8.58
N PHE A 203 -16.68 3.63 -9.09
CA PHE A 203 -16.22 4.76 -9.89
C PHE A 203 -16.05 4.34 -11.36
N THR A 204 -16.62 5.15 -12.27
CA THR A 204 -16.48 4.96 -13.70
C THR A 204 -15.51 6.01 -14.25
N LEU A 205 -14.30 5.60 -14.67
CA LEU A 205 -13.24 6.52 -15.09
C LEU A 205 -13.65 7.41 -16.26
N ALA A 206 -14.35 6.85 -17.26
CA ALA A 206 -14.76 7.58 -18.47
C ALA A 206 -15.74 8.74 -18.21
N THR A 207 -16.62 8.61 -17.22
CA THR A 207 -17.64 9.61 -16.89
C THR A 207 -17.35 10.37 -15.60
N LYS A 208 -16.34 9.91 -14.83
CA LYS A 208 -15.99 10.41 -13.48
C LYS A 208 -17.16 10.33 -12.49
N GLN A 209 -18.10 9.41 -12.71
CA GLN A 209 -19.28 9.22 -11.87
C GLN A 209 -18.99 8.28 -10.72
N ILE A 210 -19.53 8.62 -9.55
CA ILE A 210 -19.48 7.83 -8.32
C ILE A 210 -20.91 7.34 -8.02
N GLU A 211 -21.04 6.02 -7.86
CA GLU A 211 -22.29 5.38 -7.42
C GLU A 211 -22.04 4.68 -6.09
N ASN A 212 -22.88 4.95 -5.09
CA ASN A 212 -22.69 4.45 -3.74
C ASN A 212 -23.62 3.30 -3.42
N TYR A 213 -23.08 2.27 -2.75
CA TYR A 213 -23.79 1.07 -2.33
C TYR A 213 -23.68 0.93 -0.82
N TYR A 214 -24.83 0.71 -0.18
CA TYR A 214 -24.95 0.50 1.26
C TYR A 214 -25.66 -0.82 1.49
N PHE A 215 -25.10 -1.65 2.36
CA PHE A 215 -25.72 -2.89 2.74
C PHE A 215 -26.66 -2.66 3.93
N SER A 216 -27.78 -3.36 3.95
CA SER A 216 -28.78 -3.23 5.04
C SER A 216 -28.20 -3.71 6.38
N SER A 217 -28.83 -3.28 7.47
CA SER A 217 -28.46 -3.66 8.84
C SER A 217 -28.52 -5.17 9.14
N HIS A 218 -29.08 -5.96 8.24
CA HIS A 218 -29.16 -7.42 8.34
C HIS A 218 -27.98 -8.15 7.68
N THR A 219 -27.07 -7.41 7.03
CA THR A 219 -25.83 -7.92 6.45
C THR A 219 -24.65 -7.61 7.38
N LEU A 220 -23.45 -7.99 6.97
CA LEU A 220 -22.19 -7.81 7.73
C LEU A 220 -21.77 -6.33 7.93
N GLY A 221 -22.68 -5.39 7.68
CA GLY A 221 -22.50 -3.95 7.92
C GLY A 221 -21.75 -3.22 6.79
N ASN A 222 -21.54 -1.92 6.98
CA ASN A 222 -20.90 -1.05 6.01
C ASN A 222 -19.47 -0.61 6.43
N VAL A 223 -18.88 -1.25 7.43
CA VAL A 223 -17.54 -0.94 7.94
C VAL A 223 -16.54 -1.93 7.37
N TYR A 224 -15.72 -1.47 6.46
CA TYR A 224 -14.73 -2.28 5.74
C TYR A 224 -13.36 -2.21 6.40
N SER A 225 -12.56 -3.26 6.21
CA SER A 225 -11.21 -3.37 6.75
C SER A 225 -10.17 -2.94 5.74
N GLU A 226 -9.03 -2.46 6.23
CA GLU A 226 -7.92 -1.95 5.41
C GLU A 226 -7.31 -3.06 4.54
N ASN A 227 -7.13 -2.79 3.23
CA ASN A 227 -6.51 -3.69 2.23
C ASN A 227 -7.14 -5.10 2.14
N THR A 228 -8.47 -5.20 2.28
CA THR A 228 -9.18 -6.48 2.31
C THR A 228 -10.07 -6.71 1.09
N ALA A 229 -9.88 -5.97 -0.01
CA ALA A 229 -10.60 -6.21 -1.25
C ALA A 229 -9.81 -7.11 -2.19
N CYS A 230 -10.49 -8.05 -2.83
CA CYS A 230 -9.93 -8.88 -3.90
C CYS A 230 -11.02 -9.37 -4.87
N ILE A 231 -10.58 -9.90 -6.01
CA ILE A 231 -11.45 -10.65 -6.93
C ILE A 231 -11.10 -12.14 -6.77
N ASN A 232 -12.12 -12.98 -6.60
CA ASN A 232 -11.93 -14.42 -6.57
C ASN A 232 -11.80 -15.00 -8.00
N ALA A 233 -11.52 -16.30 -8.09
CA ALA A 233 -11.37 -17.00 -9.36
C ALA A 233 -12.63 -16.96 -10.26
N ASP A 234 -13.82 -16.77 -9.65
CA ASP A 234 -15.10 -16.67 -10.38
C ASP A 234 -15.42 -15.22 -10.82
N GLY A 235 -14.51 -14.27 -10.58
CA GLY A 235 -14.70 -12.85 -10.90
C GLY A 235 -15.56 -12.08 -9.91
N ARG A 236 -15.88 -12.64 -8.75
CA ARG A 236 -16.66 -11.95 -7.71
C ARG A 236 -15.74 -11.05 -6.89
N LEU A 237 -16.22 -9.84 -6.63
CA LEU A 237 -15.60 -8.92 -5.71
C LEU A 237 -15.84 -9.38 -4.26
N LEU A 238 -14.80 -9.41 -3.46
CA LEU A 238 -14.85 -9.75 -2.05
C LEU A 238 -14.26 -8.60 -1.23
N PHE A 239 -15.00 -8.17 -0.22
CA PHE A 239 -14.56 -7.13 0.71
C PHE A 239 -14.59 -7.66 2.14
N GLY A 240 -13.48 -7.53 2.84
CA GLY A 240 -13.41 -7.84 4.26
C GLY A 240 -14.06 -6.75 5.11
N THR A 241 -14.83 -7.16 6.08
CA THR A 241 -15.42 -6.31 7.11
C THR A 241 -14.97 -6.76 8.49
N ASN A 242 -15.29 -5.98 9.51
CA ASN A 242 -15.04 -6.39 10.90
C ASN A 242 -15.84 -7.63 11.32
N TYR A 243 -16.81 -8.06 10.52
CA TYR A 243 -17.74 -9.16 10.82
C TYR A 243 -17.64 -10.33 9.83
N GLY A 244 -16.81 -10.22 8.78
CA GLY A 244 -16.62 -11.27 7.78
C GLY A 244 -16.44 -10.71 6.36
N LEU A 245 -16.75 -11.53 5.35
CA LEU A 245 -16.66 -11.21 3.94
C LEU A 245 -18.02 -10.79 3.37
N VAL A 246 -18.01 -9.76 2.51
CA VAL A 246 -19.14 -9.33 1.68
C VAL A 246 -18.75 -9.46 0.22
#